data_5794345e8fff3e02d00e96ea357e5bfd
#
_entry.id   5794345e8fff3e02d00e96ea357e5bfd
#
_cell.length_a   1.000
_cell.length_b   1.000
_cell.length_c   1.000
_cell.angle_alpha   90.00
_cell.angle_beta   90.00
_cell.angle_gamma   90.00
#
_symmetry.space_group_name_H-M   'P 1'
#
loop_
_entity.id
_entity.type
_entity.pdbx_description
1 polymer ?
#
loop_
_entity_poly.entity_id
_entity_poly.type
_entity_poly.pdbx_seq_one_letter_code
_entity_poly.pdbx_strand_id
1 'polypeptide(L)'
;MTTRTGTLPPEGVRSMFDRIAPVYDAMNRLMTAGLDQRWRRAAVGAVVRPGDRVLDACCGTGDLAVAAAQAGGVVTGVDFSRPMLERARRKAPEIEWVEGDALALPFGDGSFAAATVGFGVRNLAELERGLRELRRVLQPGGRLAILEITRPQGLLAPFYRFWFDGVIPVAGKVLPGGAAYAYLPASVRRFPDPQGLAKLMDEAGFGDIRWRLFGGGIVALHTGSAQ
;
A
#
# COMPACT_ATOMS: atom_id res chain seq x y z
N MET A 1 14.99 15.88 -7.56
CA MET A 1 15.53 14.52 -7.88
C MET A 1 14.42 13.53 -7.58
N THR A 2 13.90 12.80 -8.57
CA THR A 2 12.73 11.92 -8.38
C THR A 2 13.17 10.61 -7.72
N THR A 3 12.56 10.23 -6.60
CA THR A 3 12.88 9.00 -5.87
C THR A 3 12.31 7.79 -6.61
N ARG A 4 13.16 7.06 -7.33
CA ARG A 4 12.79 5.76 -7.91
C ARG A 4 12.79 4.70 -6.81
N THR A 5 11.60 4.26 -6.40
CA THR A 5 11.44 3.25 -5.33
C THR A 5 11.47 1.81 -5.85
N GLY A 6 10.94 1.56 -7.06
CA GLY A 6 10.93 0.24 -7.68
C GLY A 6 12.31 -0.26 -8.14
N THR A 7 12.55 -1.57 -8.04
CA THR A 7 13.76 -2.22 -8.58
C THR A 7 13.53 -2.80 -9.98
N LEU A 8 12.28 -2.91 -10.38
CA LEU A 8 11.83 -3.35 -11.70
C LEU A 8 11.18 -2.18 -12.44
N PRO A 9 11.19 -2.18 -13.79
CA PRO A 9 10.36 -1.26 -14.56
C PRO A 9 8.86 -1.52 -14.26
N PRO A 10 7.97 -0.52 -14.48
CA PRO A 10 6.54 -0.64 -14.14
C PRO A 10 5.87 -1.91 -14.72
N GLU A 11 6.18 -2.26 -15.95
CA GLU A 11 5.69 -3.49 -16.61
C GLU A 11 6.18 -4.77 -15.93
N GLY A 12 7.41 -4.77 -15.42
CA GLY A 12 7.98 -5.88 -14.65
C GLY A 12 7.29 -6.05 -13.30
N VAL A 13 6.96 -4.94 -12.63
CA VAL A 13 6.19 -4.93 -11.39
C VAL A 13 4.77 -5.47 -11.65
N ARG A 14 4.10 -4.96 -12.69
CA ARG A 14 2.77 -5.43 -13.11
C ARG A 14 2.77 -6.94 -13.37
N SER A 15 3.66 -7.41 -14.24
CA SER A 15 3.78 -8.84 -14.58
C SER A 15 4.07 -9.74 -13.37
N MET A 16 4.84 -9.25 -12.40
CA MET A 16 5.07 -9.96 -11.15
C MET A 16 3.79 -10.10 -10.33
N PHE A 17 3.04 -9.00 -10.14
CA PHE A 17 1.78 -9.02 -9.39
C PHE A 17 0.71 -9.86 -10.09
N ASP A 18 0.60 -9.78 -11.41
CA ASP A 18 -0.32 -10.61 -12.20
C ASP A 18 -0.08 -12.12 -11.94
N ARG A 19 1.18 -12.54 -11.90
CA ARG A 19 1.54 -13.95 -11.65
C ARG A 19 1.25 -14.42 -10.24
N ILE A 20 1.43 -13.57 -9.23
CA ILE A 20 1.21 -13.96 -7.83
C ILE A 20 -0.22 -13.73 -7.36
N ALA A 21 -1.05 -13.05 -8.12
CA ALA A 21 -2.44 -12.79 -7.76
C ALA A 21 -3.18 -14.02 -7.20
N PRO A 22 -3.03 -15.24 -7.76
CA PRO A 22 -3.69 -16.45 -7.26
C PRO A 22 -3.39 -16.80 -5.81
N VAL A 23 -2.20 -16.51 -5.33
CA VAL A 23 -1.71 -16.92 -4.00
C VAL A 23 -1.46 -15.74 -3.06
N TYR A 24 -1.66 -14.51 -3.54
CA TYR A 24 -1.25 -13.27 -2.87
C TYR A 24 -1.81 -13.13 -1.45
N ASP A 25 -3.13 -13.33 -1.27
CA ASP A 25 -3.77 -13.20 0.05
C ASP A 25 -3.29 -14.26 1.04
N ALA A 26 -3.20 -15.53 0.60
CA ALA A 26 -2.74 -16.62 1.44
C ALA A 26 -1.30 -16.38 1.91
N MET A 27 -0.48 -15.85 1.03
CA MET A 27 0.91 -15.54 1.31
C MET A 27 1.08 -14.38 2.27
N ASN A 28 0.33 -13.29 2.09
CA ASN A 28 0.35 -12.17 3.02
C ASN A 28 -0.06 -12.62 4.43
N ARG A 29 -1.12 -13.43 4.55
CA ARG A 29 -1.57 -13.99 5.84
C ARG A 29 -0.53 -14.89 6.48
N LEU A 30 0.12 -15.74 5.70
CA LEU A 30 1.18 -16.61 6.19
C LEU A 30 2.39 -15.81 6.70
N MET A 31 2.87 -14.85 5.89
CA MET A 31 4.04 -14.03 6.22
C MET A 31 3.83 -13.11 7.43
N THR A 32 2.60 -12.67 7.65
CA THR A 32 2.25 -11.76 8.74
C THR A 32 1.60 -12.47 9.92
N ALA A 33 1.43 -13.79 9.86
CA ALA A 33 0.63 -14.57 10.82
C ALA A 33 -0.78 -13.97 11.02
N GLY A 34 -1.37 -13.40 9.96
CA GLY A 34 -2.69 -12.75 9.98
C GLY A 34 -2.73 -11.35 10.61
N LEU A 35 -1.59 -10.81 11.05
CA LEU A 35 -1.53 -9.47 11.66
C LEU A 35 -1.84 -8.35 10.64
N ASP A 36 -1.66 -8.60 9.34
CA ASP A 36 -1.98 -7.65 8.28
C ASP A 36 -3.42 -7.14 8.37
N GLN A 37 -4.38 -8.00 8.73
CA GLN A 37 -5.78 -7.64 8.91
C GLN A 37 -6.00 -6.62 10.06
N ARG A 38 -5.23 -6.74 11.13
CA ARG A 38 -5.28 -5.77 12.24
C ARG A 38 -4.67 -4.43 11.83
N TRP A 39 -3.59 -4.46 11.07
CA TRP A 39 -2.94 -3.25 10.58
C TRP A 39 -3.83 -2.50 9.57
N ARG A 40 -4.51 -3.24 8.66
CA ARG A 40 -5.49 -2.67 7.71
C ARG A 40 -6.65 -2.01 8.44
N ARG A 41 -7.23 -2.68 9.45
CA ARG A 41 -8.28 -2.07 10.27
C ARG A 41 -7.80 -0.83 11.01
N ALA A 42 -6.57 -0.80 11.47
CA ALA A 42 -5.98 0.38 12.11
C ALA A 42 -5.82 1.54 11.09
N ALA A 43 -5.41 1.24 9.85
CA ALA A 43 -5.32 2.25 8.80
C ALA A 43 -6.69 2.84 8.43
N VAL A 44 -7.68 1.98 8.23
CA VAL A 44 -9.06 2.39 7.95
C VAL A 44 -9.64 3.23 9.11
N GLY A 45 -9.54 2.75 10.34
CA GLY A 45 -10.06 3.45 11.52
C GLY A 45 -9.40 4.81 11.79
N ALA A 46 -8.22 5.06 11.21
CA ALA A 46 -7.55 6.36 11.33
C ALA A 46 -8.14 7.43 10.40
N VAL A 47 -8.67 7.04 9.23
CA VAL A 47 -9.02 8.00 8.17
C VAL A 47 -10.43 7.87 7.60
N VAL A 48 -11.06 6.70 7.67
CA VAL A 48 -12.40 6.46 7.12
C VAL A 48 -13.48 6.78 8.14
N ARG A 49 -14.52 7.48 7.71
CA ARG A 49 -15.75 7.74 8.48
C ARG A 49 -16.96 7.20 7.70
N PRO A 50 -18.03 6.79 8.39
CA PRO A 50 -19.24 6.36 7.70
C PRO A 50 -19.75 7.44 6.73
N GLY A 51 -20.10 7.01 5.51
CA GLY A 51 -20.55 7.89 4.44
C GLY A 51 -19.47 8.57 3.61
N ASP A 52 -18.19 8.46 3.98
CA ASP A 52 -17.09 9.01 3.16
C ASP A 52 -17.01 8.33 1.80
N ARG A 53 -16.74 9.11 0.76
CA ARG A 53 -16.19 8.58 -0.49
C ARG A 53 -14.72 8.27 -0.30
N VAL A 54 -14.35 7.01 -0.41
CA VAL A 54 -13.01 6.50 -0.10
C VAL A 54 -12.35 5.94 -1.36
N LEU A 55 -11.12 6.35 -1.63
CA LEU A 55 -10.25 5.73 -2.62
C LEU A 55 -9.33 4.71 -1.93
N ASP A 56 -9.29 3.47 -2.39
CA ASP A 56 -8.19 2.54 -2.07
C ASP A 56 -7.29 2.42 -3.29
N ALA A 57 -6.15 3.11 -3.27
CA ALA A 57 -5.19 3.11 -4.37
C ALA A 57 -4.17 1.97 -4.22
N CYS A 58 -3.76 1.36 -5.34
CA CYS A 58 -2.99 0.11 -5.35
C CYS A 58 -3.71 -0.98 -4.54
N CYS A 59 -5.01 -1.12 -4.77
CA CYS A 59 -5.90 -1.92 -3.92
C CYS A 59 -5.63 -3.44 -4.00
N GLY A 60 -4.94 -3.91 -5.03
CA GLY A 60 -4.64 -5.32 -5.23
C GLY A 60 -5.91 -6.18 -5.25
N THR A 61 -5.96 -7.18 -4.37
CA THR A 61 -7.12 -8.08 -4.19
C THR A 61 -8.22 -7.48 -3.31
N GLY A 62 -8.11 -6.20 -2.90
CA GLY A 62 -9.17 -5.43 -2.26
C GLY A 62 -9.31 -5.59 -0.74
N ASP A 63 -8.38 -6.20 -0.02
CA ASP A 63 -8.52 -6.42 1.43
C ASP A 63 -8.70 -5.11 2.23
N LEU A 64 -8.01 -4.03 1.83
CA LEU A 64 -8.11 -2.74 2.50
C LEU A 64 -9.41 -2.01 2.10
N ALA A 65 -9.79 -2.07 0.81
CA ALA A 65 -11.06 -1.56 0.32
C ALA A 65 -12.26 -2.21 1.02
N VAL A 66 -12.25 -3.55 1.19
CA VAL A 66 -13.28 -4.28 1.93
C VAL A 66 -13.36 -3.81 3.39
N ALA A 67 -12.20 -3.63 4.05
CA ALA A 67 -12.18 -3.11 5.41
C ALA A 67 -12.74 -1.68 5.50
N ALA A 68 -12.50 -0.82 4.50
CA ALA A 68 -13.03 0.53 4.42
C ALA A 68 -14.56 0.53 4.19
N ALA A 69 -15.07 -0.37 3.35
CA ALA A 69 -16.51 -0.54 3.15
C ALA A 69 -17.21 -1.05 4.41
N GLN A 70 -16.60 -2.00 5.13
CA GLN A 70 -17.10 -2.47 6.43
C GLN A 70 -17.13 -1.38 7.50
N ALA A 71 -16.27 -0.36 7.38
CA ALA A 71 -16.29 0.83 8.23
C ALA A 71 -17.33 1.88 7.80
N GLY A 72 -18.14 1.59 6.79
CA GLY A 72 -19.21 2.45 6.28
C GLY A 72 -18.80 3.42 5.18
N GLY A 73 -17.61 3.28 4.60
CA GLY A 73 -17.18 4.07 3.44
C GLY A 73 -17.83 3.62 2.13
N VAL A 74 -18.06 4.57 1.23
CA VAL A 74 -18.40 4.32 -0.18
C VAL A 74 -17.10 4.21 -0.96
N VAL A 75 -16.67 2.99 -1.28
CA VAL A 75 -15.29 2.72 -1.69
C VAL A 75 -15.17 2.52 -3.19
N THR A 76 -14.13 3.13 -3.77
CA THR A 76 -13.62 2.83 -5.12
C THR A 76 -12.19 2.31 -4.98
N GLY A 77 -11.92 1.10 -5.47
CA GLY A 77 -10.60 0.50 -5.51
C GLY A 77 -9.93 0.67 -6.87
N VAL A 78 -8.67 1.09 -6.89
CA VAL A 78 -7.87 1.24 -8.12
C VAL A 78 -6.61 0.40 -8.05
N ASP A 79 -6.37 -0.37 -9.11
CA ASP A 79 -5.11 -1.08 -9.31
C ASP A 79 -4.77 -1.17 -10.80
N PHE A 80 -3.50 -1.29 -11.12
CA PHE A 80 -3.04 -1.44 -12.50
C PHE A 80 -3.03 -2.91 -12.96
N SER A 81 -3.17 -3.87 -12.02
CA SER A 81 -3.19 -5.31 -12.28
C SER A 81 -4.62 -5.81 -12.45
N ARG A 82 -4.99 -6.13 -13.69
CA ARG A 82 -6.30 -6.70 -14.00
C ARG A 82 -6.59 -8.02 -13.26
N PRO A 83 -5.65 -8.98 -13.16
CA PRO A 83 -5.87 -10.21 -12.40
C PRO A 83 -6.11 -9.98 -10.89
N MET A 84 -5.50 -8.94 -10.30
CA MET A 84 -5.79 -8.53 -8.93
C MET A 84 -7.23 -8.00 -8.80
N LEU A 85 -7.65 -7.11 -9.70
CA LEU A 85 -9.00 -6.56 -9.72
C LEU A 85 -10.08 -7.61 -9.97
N GLU A 86 -9.82 -8.62 -10.80
CA GLU A 86 -10.73 -9.74 -10.99
C GLU A 86 -10.97 -10.53 -9.70
N ARG A 87 -9.96 -10.63 -8.84
CA ARG A 87 -10.10 -11.23 -7.51
C ARG A 87 -10.84 -10.32 -6.55
N ALA A 88 -10.54 -9.04 -6.58
CA ALA A 88 -11.24 -8.04 -5.78
C ALA A 88 -12.74 -8.02 -6.10
N ARG A 89 -13.12 -8.03 -7.39
CA ARG A 89 -14.53 -8.11 -7.84
C ARG A 89 -15.25 -9.37 -7.35
N ARG A 90 -14.56 -10.51 -7.34
CA ARG A 90 -15.16 -11.76 -6.79
C ARG A 90 -15.31 -11.72 -5.28
N LYS A 91 -14.40 -11.01 -4.58
CA LYS A 91 -14.40 -10.89 -3.12
C LYS A 91 -15.48 -9.92 -2.62
N ALA A 92 -15.68 -8.80 -3.32
CA ALA A 92 -16.62 -7.74 -2.97
C ALA A 92 -17.19 -7.10 -4.24
N PRO A 93 -18.24 -7.73 -4.83
CA PRO A 93 -18.85 -7.24 -6.07
C PRO A 93 -19.58 -5.90 -5.92
N GLU A 94 -19.89 -5.51 -4.69
CA GLU A 94 -20.56 -4.24 -4.35
C GLU A 94 -19.61 -3.02 -4.37
N ILE A 95 -18.28 -3.24 -4.39
CA ILE A 95 -17.30 -2.17 -4.46
C ILE A 95 -16.99 -1.86 -5.93
N GLU A 96 -16.83 -0.59 -6.25
CA GLU A 96 -16.37 -0.14 -7.56
C GLU A 96 -14.86 -0.43 -7.73
N TRP A 97 -14.51 -1.17 -8.80
CA TRP A 97 -13.13 -1.53 -9.10
C TRP A 97 -12.70 -0.99 -10.46
N VAL A 98 -11.70 -0.13 -10.45
CA VAL A 98 -11.20 0.59 -11.63
C VAL A 98 -9.78 0.15 -11.96
N GLU A 99 -9.50 -0.16 -13.24
CA GLU A 99 -8.14 -0.35 -13.71
C GLU A 99 -7.51 1.02 -13.95
N GLY A 100 -6.38 1.30 -13.28
CA GLY A 100 -5.74 2.61 -13.37
C GLY A 100 -4.33 2.63 -12.77
N ASP A 101 -3.56 3.65 -13.14
CA ASP A 101 -2.22 3.91 -12.61
C ASP A 101 -2.32 4.93 -11.47
N ALA A 102 -1.74 4.61 -10.32
CA ALA A 102 -1.66 5.52 -9.18
C ALA A 102 -0.80 6.77 -9.45
N LEU A 103 -0.03 6.79 -10.55
CA LEU A 103 0.70 7.97 -11.03
C LEU A 103 -0.16 8.91 -11.89
N ALA A 104 -1.36 8.48 -12.30
CA ALA A 104 -2.32 9.24 -13.09
C ALA A 104 -3.73 8.70 -12.80
N LEU A 105 -4.26 9.01 -11.63
CA LEU A 105 -5.55 8.51 -11.16
C LEU A 105 -6.69 9.04 -12.04
N PRO A 106 -7.61 8.17 -12.52
CA PRO A 106 -8.67 8.53 -13.46
C PRO A 106 -9.86 9.23 -12.78
N PHE A 107 -9.58 10.13 -11.85
CA PHE A 107 -10.59 10.87 -11.08
C PHE A 107 -10.29 12.37 -11.10
N GLY A 108 -11.34 13.17 -11.00
CA GLY A 108 -11.21 14.61 -10.84
C GLY A 108 -10.62 15.03 -9.48
N ASP A 109 -10.16 16.28 -9.41
CA ASP A 109 -9.65 16.84 -8.17
C ASP A 109 -10.73 16.85 -7.08
N GLY A 110 -10.33 16.58 -5.83
CA GLY A 110 -11.24 16.62 -4.70
C GLY A 110 -12.38 15.60 -4.73
N SER A 111 -12.23 14.47 -5.44
CA SER A 111 -13.28 13.47 -5.59
C SER A 111 -13.55 12.65 -4.33
N PHE A 112 -12.59 12.57 -3.39
CA PHE A 112 -12.64 11.68 -2.24
C PHE A 112 -12.42 12.41 -0.91
N ALA A 113 -13.14 11.98 0.13
CA ALA A 113 -12.96 12.47 1.50
C ALA A 113 -11.82 11.76 2.23
N ALA A 114 -11.51 10.52 1.82
CA ALA A 114 -10.39 9.75 2.36
C ALA A 114 -9.73 8.90 1.27
N ALA A 115 -8.44 8.63 1.45
CA ALA A 115 -7.71 7.67 0.63
C ALA A 115 -6.90 6.72 1.51
N THR A 116 -6.77 5.48 1.05
CA THR A 116 -5.94 4.44 1.67
C THR A 116 -4.99 3.85 0.64
N VAL A 117 -3.78 3.49 1.09
CA VAL A 117 -2.84 2.70 0.30
C VAL A 117 -2.21 1.64 1.22
N GLY A 118 -2.38 0.38 0.88
CA GLY A 118 -1.80 -0.72 1.65
C GLY A 118 -0.74 -1.51 0.88
N PHE A 119 0.53 -1.38 1.27
CA PHE A 119 1.66 -2.13 0.70
C PHE A 119 1.89 -1.88 -0.80
N GLY A 120 1.48 -0.69 -1.29
CA GLY A 120 1.51 -0.31 -2.70
C GLY A 120 2.54 0.77 -3.03
N VAL A 121 2.73 1.78 -2.16
CA VAL A 121 3.53 2.98 -2.51
C VAL A 121 5.00 2.69 -2.78
N ARG A 122 5.59 1.65 -2.18
CA ARG A 122 6.98 1.24 -2.45
C ARG A 122 7.20 0.73 -3.87
N ASN A 123 6.12 0.38 -4.58
CA ASN A 123 6.15 -0.16 -5.94
C ASN A 123 5.92 0.92 -7.01
N LEU A 124 5.60 2.14 -6.61
CA LEU A 124 5.44 3.26 -7.53
C LEU A 124 6.78 3.60 -8.18
N ALA A 125 6.77 3.83 -9.48
CA ALA A 125 7.98 4.22 -10.22
C ALA A 125 8.47 5.61 -9.79
N GLU A 126 7.53 6.51 -9.45
CA GLU A 126 7.77 7.89 -9.04
C GLU A 126 6.92 8.18 -7.79
N LEU A 127 7.50 7.98 -6.59
CA LEU A 127 6.78 8.08 -5.33
C LEU A 127 6.17 9.47 -5.12
N GLU A 128 6.93 10.54 -5.36
CA GLU A 128 6.47 11.92 -5.19
C GLU A 128 5.30 12.26 -6.14
N ARG A 129 5.32 11.72 -7.36
CA ARG A 129 4.21 11.88 -8.30
C ARG A 129 2.95 11.17 -7.80
N GLY A 130 3.08 9.95 -7.33
CA GLY A 130 1.96 9.20 -6.75
C GLY A 130 1.37 9.90 -5.52
N LEU A 131 2.22 10.46 -4.64
CA LEU A 131 1.76 11.24 -3.49
C LEU A 131 1.01 12.51 -3.92
N ARG A 132 1.48 13.23 -4.95
CA ARG A 132 0.77 14.40 -5.50
C ARG A 132 -0.57 14.02 -6.14
N GLU A 133 -0.66 12.87 -6.83
CA GLU A 133 -1.91 12.37 -7.39
C GLU A 133 -2.92 11.99 -6.28
N LEU A 134 -2.46 11.32 -5.22
CA LEU A 134 -3.30 11.07 -4.04
C LEU A 134 -3.78 12.37 -3.40
N ARG A 135 -2.90 13.39 -3.32
CA ARG A 135 -3.29 14.72 -2.82
C ARG A 135 -4.31 15.38 -3.72
N ARG A 136 -4.14 15.35 -5.04
CA ARG A 136 -5.02 15.96 -6.02
C ARG A 136 -6.46 15.44 -5.93
N VAL A 137 -6.62 14.14 -5.82
CA VAL A 137 -7.96 13.52 -5.78
C VAL A 137 -8.66 13.63 -4.43
N LEU A 138 -7.94 14.02 -3.39
CA LEU A 138 -8.53 14.29 -2.07
C LEU A 138 -9.09 15.70 -1.97
N GLN A 139 -10.25 15.82 -1.34
CA GLN A 139 -10.84 17.10 -0.97
C GLN A 139 -9.91 17.89 -0.05
N PRO A 140 -9.99 19.22 0.01
CA PRO A 140 -9.34 20.00 1.08
C PRO A 140 -9.73 19.42 2.45
N GLY A 141 -8.73 19.14 3.30
CA GLY A 141 -8.92 18.43 4.58
C GLY A 141 -9.20 16.91 4.45
N GLY A 142 -9.18 16.38 3.22
CA GLY A 142 -9.30 14.93 2.98
C GLY A 142 -8.14 14.15 3.61
N ARG A 143 -8.40 12.93 4.07
CA ARG A 143 -7.47 12.15 4.92
C ARG A 143 -6.80 11.04 4.13
N LEU A 144 -5.49 10.88 4.32
CA LEU A 144 -4.70 9.81 3.72
C LEU A 144 -4.16 8.87 4.79
N ALA A 145 -4.26 7.55 4.54
CA ALA A 145 -3.53 6.52 5.28
C ALA A 145 -2.65 5.70 4.34
N ILE A 146 -1.36 5.62 4.64
CA ILE A 146 -0.39 4.77 3.96
C ILE A 146 0.12 3.73 4.94
N LEU A 147 -0.22 2.46 4.69
CA LEU A 147 0.28 1.30 5.43
C LEU A 147 1.36 0.62 4.60
N GLU A 148 2.63 0.66 5.05
CA GLU A 148 3.72 0.15 4.23
C GLU A 148 4.81 -0.55 5.06
N ILE A 149 5.50 -1.50 4.42
CA ILE A 149 6.67 -2.17 5.02
C ILE A 149 7.81 -1.16 5.10
N THR A 150 8.43 -1.09 6.27
CA THR A 150 9.60 -0.24 6.51
C THR A 150 10.78 -1.03 7.05
N ARG A 151 11.91 -0.38 7.15
CA ARG A 151 13.11 -0.99 7.73
C ARG A 151 13.01 -0.98 9.24
N PRO A 152 13.05 -2.16 9.90
CA PRO A 152 13.01 -2.22 11.35
C PRO A 152 14.21 -1.51 11.95
N GLN A 153 13.95 -0.74 12.99
CA GLN A 153 14.96 -0.03 13.79
C GLN A 153 14.99 -0.60 15.20
N GLY A 154 16.12 -0.45 15.90
CA GLY A 154 16.27 -0.88 17.29
C GLY A 154 16.68 -2.34 17.47
N LEU A 155 16.44 -2.88 18.66
CA LEU A 155 16.92 -4.20 19.11
C LEU A 155 16.50 -5.38 18.24
N LEU A 156 15.35 -5.31 17.57
CA LEU A 156 14.84 -6.37 16.70
C LEU A 156 15.39 -6.29 15.26
N ALA A 157 16.10 -5.23 14.90
CA ALA A 157 16.63 -5.03 13.55
C ALA A 157 17.53 -6.18 13.04
N PRO A 158 18.41 -6.80 13.86
CA PRO A 158 19.22 -7.95 13.42
C PRO A 158 18.36 -9.18 13.10
N PHE A 159 17.36 -9.47 13.92
CA PHE A 159 16.43 -10.58 13.68
C PHE A 159 15.65 -10.41 12.38
N TYR A 160 15.11 -9.21 12.14
CA TYR A 160 14.41 -8.91 10.89
C TYR A 160 15.31 -8.94 9.67
N ARG A 161 16.56 -8.47 9.77
CA ARG A 161 17.55 -8.62 8.69
C ARG A 161 17.78 -10.09 8.35
N PHE A 162 17.98 -10.93 9.36
CA PHE A 162 18.12 -12.37 9.14
C PHE A 162 16.87 -12.96 8.47
N TRP A 163 15.67 -12.57 8.91
CA TRP A 163 14.42 -13.02 8.32
C TRP A 163 14.25 -12.57 6.86
N PHE A 164 14.46 -11.27 6.59
CA PHE A 164 14.28 -10.70 5.24
C PHE A 164 15.39 -11.08 4.25
N ASP A 165 16.62 -11.18 4.70
CA ASP A 165 17.79 -11.46 3.83
C ASP A 165 18.12 -12.96 3.77
N GLY A 166 17.70 -13.74 4.76
CA GLY A 166 17.96 -15.18 4.84
C GLY A 166 16.72 -16.03 4.54
N VAL A 167 15.67 -15.90 5.35
CA VAL A 167 14.51 -16.82 5.30
C VAL A 167 13.62 -16.56 4.09
N ILE A 168 13.26 -15.30 3.83
CA ILE A 168 12.34 -14.94 2.73
C ILE A 168 12.87 -15.35 1.35
N PRO A 169 14.15 -15.09 0.97
CA PRO A 169 14.67 -15.54 -0.32
C PRO A 169 14.72 -17.06 -0.48
N VAL A 170 14.99 -17.80 0.61
CA VAL A 170 14.98 -19.28 0.59
C VAL A 170 13.54 -19.79 0.43
N ALA A 171 12.59 -19.25 1.18
CA ALA A 171 11.18 -19.57 1.04
C ALA A 171 10.67 -19.29 -0.38
N GLY A 172 11.13 -18.21 -1.01
CA GLY A 172 10.82 -17.85 -2.39
C GLY A 172 11.31 -18.85 -3.44
N LYS A 173 12.32 -19.68 -3.16
CA LYS A 173 12.77 -20.74 -4.07
C LYS A 173 11.84 -21.95 -4.08
N VAL A 174 11.05 -22.14 -3.02
CA VAL A 174 10.19 -23.33 -2.83
C VAL A 174 8.71 -23.00 -3.00
N LEU A 175 8.32 -21.77 -2.68
CA LEU A 175 6.91 -21.33 -2.73
C LEU A 175 6.52 -20.76 -4.10
N PRO A 176 5.26 -20.92 -4.53
CA PRO A 176 4.75 -20.26 -5.72
C PRO A 176 4.91 -18.74 -5.62
N GLY A 177 5.48 -18.10 -6.64
CA GLY A 177 5.70 -16.64 -6.63
C GLY A 177 7.12 -16.18 -6.29
N GLY A 178 8.11 -17.05 -6.41
CA GLY A 178 9.54 -16.83 -6.05
C GLY A 178 10.13 -15.49 -6.45
N ALA A 179 9.76 -14.93 -7.60
CA ALA A 179 10.22 -13.61 -8.05
C ALA A 179 9.77 -12.47 -7.12
N ALA A 180 8.58 -12.55 -6.53
CA ALA A 180 8.06 -11.54 -5.60
C ALA A 180 8.83 -11.54 -4.26
N TYR A 181 9.30 -12.69 -3.82
CA TYR A 181 10.11 -12.81 -2.59
C TYR A 181 11.51 -12.23 -2.77
N ALA A 182 12.11 -12.38 -3.95
CA ALA A 182 13.38 -11.72 -4.26
C ALA A 182 13.22 -10.20 -4.40
N TYR A 183 12.07 -9.75 -4.92
CA TYR A 183 11.76 -8.34 -5.10
C TYR A 183 11.50 -7.61 -3.76
N LEU A 184 10.83 -8.26 -2.81
CA LEU A 184 10.40 -7.64 -1.55
C LEU A 184 11.57 -7.02 -0.75
N PRO A 185 12.66 -7.73 -0.43
CA PRO A 185 13.79 -7.13 0.29
C PRO A 185 14.42 -5.95 -0.47
N ALA A 186 14.50 -6.05 -1.81
CA ALA A 186 15.09 -5.02 -2.65
C ALA A 186 14.24 -3.74 -2.68
N SER A 187 12.91 -3.86 -2.79
CA SER A 187 11.99 -2.72 -2.77
C SER A 187 11.99 -2.03 -1.39
N VAL A 188 11.99 -2.79 -0.29
CA VAL A 188 12.05 -2.24 1.07
C VAL A 188 13.36 -1.50 1.34
N ARG A 189 14.50 -1.98 0.82
CA ARG A 189 15.78 -1.28 0.99
C ARG A 189 15.84 0.08 0.29
N ARG A 190 15.13 0.28 -0.80
CA ARG A 190 15.06 1.56 -1.55
C ARG A 190 13.99 2.50 -1.05
N PHE A 191 12.98 1.96 -0.40
CA PHE A 191 11.88 2.77 0.13
C PHE A 191 12.38 3.65 1.29
N PRO A 192 11.93 4.91 1.39
CA PRO A 192 12.29 5.78 2.50
C PRO A 192 11.90 5.19 3.85
N ASP A 193 12.63 5.56 4.88
CA ASP A 193 12.23 5.27 6.25
C ASP A 193 10.97 6.09 6.64
N PRO A 194 10.37 5.84 7.80
CA PRO A 194 9.12 6.54 8.16
C PRO A 194 9.25 8.06 8.18
N GLN A 195 10.37 8.60 8.64
CA GLN A 195 10.61 10.04 8.63
C GLN A 195 10.78 10.59 7.21
N GLY A 196 11.48 9.84 6.35
CA GLY A 196 11.64 10.19 4.94
C GLY A 196 10.32 10.19 4.17
N LEU A 197 9.45 9.19 4.42
CA LEU A 197 8.12 9.19 3.82
C LEU A 197 7.25 10.36 4.32
N ALA A 198 7.30 10.67 5.61
CA ALA A 198 6.58 11.81 6.16
C ALA A 198 7.02 13.13 5.51
N LYS A 199 8.33 13.31 5.27
CA LYS A 199 8.84 14.47 4.54
C LYS A 199 8.32 14.55 3.11
N LEU A 200 8.30 13.43 2.38
CA LEU A 200 7.76 13.39 1.02
C LEU A 200 6.26 13.66 0.97
N MET A 201 5.51 13.25 1.99
CA MET A 201 4.09 13.60 2.13
C MET A 201 3.91 15.11 2.34
N ASP A 202 4.72 15.73 3.19
CA ASP A 202 4.71 17.18 3.41
C ASP A 202 5.02 17.95 2.10
N GLU A 203 6.06 17.55 1.39
CA GLU A 203 6.43 18.10 0.08
C GLU A 203 5.34 17.90 -1.00
N ALA A 204 4.48 16.89 -0.83
CA ALA A 204 3.34 16.63 -1.71
C ALA A 204 2.07 17.43 -1.34
N GLY A 205 2.09 18.22 -0.26
CA GLY A 205 0.98 19.07 0.19
C GLY A 205 0.05 18.40 1.20
N PHE A 206 0.57 17.45 1.99
CA PHE A 206 -0.15 16.92 3.15
C PHE A 206 0.32 17.63 4.42
N GLY A 207 -0.60 17.88 5.35
CA GLY A 207 -0.33 18.36 6.70
C GLY A 207 -0.75 17.34 7.77
N ASP A 208 -0.58 17.70 9.05
CA ASP A 208 -0.92 16.87 10.21
C ASP A 208 -0.32 15.46 10.14
N ILE A 209 0.86 15.35 9.57
CA ILE A 209 1.48 14.05 9.29
C ILE A 209 1.92 13.38 10.58
N ARG A 210 1.47 12.14 10.77
CA ARG A 210 1.83 11.29 11.90
C ARG A 210 2.13 9.89 11.39
N TRP A 211 2.97 9.15 12.13
CA TRP A 211 3.16 7.73 11.85
C TRP A 211 3.24 6.90 13.11
N ARG A 212 2.85 5.64 12.98
CA ARG A 212 2.92 4.63 14.03
C ARG A 212 3.51 3.34 13.48
N LEU A 213 4.39 2.72 14.27
CA LEU A 213 5.06 1.47 13.91
C LEU A 213 4.28 0.27 14.44
N PHE A 214 4.26 -0.80 13.65
CA PHE A 214 3.68 -2.09 13.99
C PHE A 214 4.69 -3.21 13.81
N GLY A 215 4.44 -4.37 14.46
CA GLY A 215 5.25 -5.57 14.29
C GLY A 215 6.74 -5.34 14.65
N GLY A 216 7.04 -4.58 15.71
CA GLY A 216 8.43 -4.27 16.06
C GLY A 216 9.14 -3.36 15.05
N GLY A 217 8.40 -2.58 14.27
CA GLY A 217 8.94 -1.61 13.31
C GLY A 217 9.09 -2.13 11.88
N ILE A 218 8.48 -3.28 11.53
CA ILE A 218 8.48 -3.79 10.15
C ILE A 218 7.43 -3.14 9.26
N VAL A 219 6.40 -2.55 9.86
CA VAL A 219 5.32 -1.86 9.15
C VAL A 219 5.11 -0.50 9.79
N ALA A 220 4.92 0.53 8.98
CA ALA A 220 4.54 1.86 9.40
C ALA A 220 3.17 2.23 8.80
N LEU A 221 2.31 2.80 9.63
CA LEU A 221 1.10 3.48 9.21
C LEU A 221 1.36 4.98 9.29
N HIS A 222 1.35 5.65 8.14
CA HIS A 222 1.36 7.11 8.05
C HIS A 222 -0.06 7.61 7.83
N THR A 223 -0.37 8.74 8.43
CA THR A 223 -1.61 9.48 8.20
C THR A 223 -1.30 10.95 7.97
N GLY A 224 -2.12 11.62 7.16
CA GLY A 224 -2.01 13.05 6.90
C GLY A 224 -3.32 13.60 6.35
N SER A 225 -3.45 14.91 6.31
CA SER A 225 -4.58 15.65 5.74
C SER A 225 -4.14 16.43 4.50
N ALA A 226 -4.96 16.44 3.45
CA ALA A 226 -4.75 17.22 2.24
C ALA A 226 -4.93 18.71 2.55
N GLN A 227 -3.91 19.54 2.28
CA GLN A 227 -3.95 20.99 2.49
C GLN A 227 -4.40 21.74 1.24
#